data_99cc994179e8ec0d51e8a58cc8e6c064
#
_entry.id   99cc994179e8ec0d51e8a58cc8e6c064
#
_cell.length_a   1.000
_cell.length_b   1.000
_cell.length_c   1.000
_cell.angle_alpha   90.00
_cell.angle_beta   90.00
_cell.angle_gamma   90.00
#
_symmetry.space_group_name_H-M   'P 1'
#
loop_
_entity.id
_entity.type
_entity.pdbx_description
1 polymer ?
#
loop_
_entity_poly.entity_id
_entity_poly.type
_entity_poly.pdbx_seq_one_letter_code
_entity_poly.pdbx_strand_id
1 'polypeptide(L)'
;MTAARRALDAGNVDVVLPFVPEQGEAEVKDVFQRTLRVRALDDEAREVADRLFFETVVRVHRAGEGAPYTGLKPAGLSFGPVIPLAETAVETGTAEPVSDFLSEELNRQLRHRLDEVNLLAAGKGRSVRDARRYVEAMLGFEVFCHRLFQAMQAPVHHGHSRAQGASVE
;
A
#
# COMPACT_ATOMS: atom_id res chain seq x y z
N MET A 1 -12.07 -0.66 -2.22
CA MET A 1 -13.37 -1.39 -2.20
C MET A 1 -14.53 -0.52 -1.73
N THR A 2 -14.40 0.27 -0.67
CA THR A 2 -15.46 1.13 -0.12
C THR A 2 -16.03 2.12 -1.14
N ALA A 3 -15.17 2.82 -1.89
CA ALA A 3 -15.60 3.77 -2.93
C ALA A 3 -16.43 3.11 -4.06
N ALA A 4 -16.00 1.92 -4.53
CA ALA A 4 -16.71 1.19 -5.57
C ALA A 4 -18.12 0.74 -5.11
N ARG A 5 -18.25 0.29 -3.86
CA ARG A 5 -19.55 -0.04 -3.28
C ARG A 5 -20.43 1.18 -3.18
N ARG A 6 -19.91 2.28 -2.62
CA ARG A 6 -20.63 3.56 -2.53
C ARG A 6 -21.08 4.08 -3.92
N ALA A 7 -20.25 3.89 -4.95
CA ALA A 7 -20.61 4.26 -6.32
C ALA A 7 -21.84 3.48 -6.81
N LEU A 8 -21.90 2.16 -6.59
CA LEU A 8 -23.06 1.34 -6.96
C LEU A 8 -24.31 1.69 -6.15
N ASP A 9 -24.16 1.90 -4.83
CA ASP A 9 -25.27 2.22 -3.95
C ASP A 9 -25.87 3.60 -4.26
N ALA A 10 -25.03 4.57 -4.63
CA ALA A 10 -25.44 5.92 -5.03
C ALA A 10 -25.85 6.02 -6.51
N GLY A 11 -25.61 4.99 -7.34
CA GLY A 11 -25.81 5.07 -8.78
C GLY A 11 -24.91 6.11 -9.46
N ASN A 12 -23.76 6.46 -8.85
CA ASN A 12 -22.87 7.52 -9.31
C ASN A 12 -21.43 7.00 -9.44
N VAL A 13 -20.95 6.90 -10.68
CA VAL A 13 -19.60 6.42 -10.98
C VAL A 13 -18.51 7.41 -10.55
N ASP A 14 -18.79 8.71 -10.47
CA ASP A 14 -17.80 9.75 -10.12
C ASP A 14 -17.20 9.55 -8.73
N VAL A 15 -17.90 8.83 -7.85
CA VAL A 15 -17.38 8.46 -6.52
C VAL A 15 -16.12 7.60 -6.57
N VAL A 16 -15.94 6.83 -7.64
CA VAL A 16 -14.83 5.89 -7.79
C VAL A 16 -13.75 6.35 -8.77
N LEU A 17 -14.10 7.28 -9.69
CA LEU A 17 -13.17 7.75 -10.73
C LEU A 17 -11.86 8.34 -10.16
N PRO A 18 -11.84 9.11 -9.05
CA PRO A 18 -10.58 9.61 -8.49
C PRO A 18 -9.56 8.53 -8.09
N PHE A 19 -9.99 7.28 -7.98
CA PHE A 19 -9.12 6.16 -7.62
C PHE A 19 -8.58 5.38 -8.82
N VAL A 20 -8.90 5.79 -10.04
CA VAL A 20 -8.43 5.14 -11.27
C VAL A 20 -7.72 6.15 -12.17
N PRO A 21 -6.73 5.72 -12.98
CA PRO A 21 -6.08 6.62 -13.92
C PRO A 21 -7.04 7.04 -15.05
N GLU A 22 -6.87 8.23 -15.60
CA GLU A 22 -7.74 8.82 -16.63
C GLU A 22 -7.95 7.88 -17.84
N GLN A 23 -6.88 7.21 -18.29
CA GLN A 23 -6.98 6.26 -19.41
C GLN A 23 -7.85 5.02 -19.09
N GLY A 24 -8.13 4.76 -17.82
CA GLY A 24 -8.99 3.66 -17.37
C GLY A 24 -10.44 4.04 -17.13
N GLU A 25 -10.77 5.33 -17.13
CA GLU A 25 -12.12 5.80 -16.79
C GLU A 25 -13.20 5.27 -17.74
N ALA A 26 -12.91 5.21 -19.03
CA ALA A 26 -13.88 4.75 -20.04
C ALA A 26 -14.33 3.31 -19.77
N GLU A 27 -13.40 2.44 -19.42
CA GLU A 27 -13.69 1.04 -19.07
C GLU A 27 -14.51 0.96 -17.78
N VAL A 28 -14.13 1.70 -16.75
CA VAL A 28 -14.84 1.72 -15.47
C VAL A 28 -16.28 2.23 -15.64
N LYS A 29 -16.48 3.28 -16.44
CA LYS A 29 -17.80 3.83 -16.75
C LYS A 29 -18.67 2.83 -17.52
N ASP A 30 -18.13 2.13 -18.52
CA ASP A 30 -18.87 1.11 -19.29
C ASP A 30 -19.30 -0.05 -18.39
N VAL A 31 -18.36 -0.62 -17.62
CA VAL A 31 -18.69 -1.72 -16.71
C VAL A 31 -19.67 -1.28 -15.62
N PHE A 32 -19.56 -0.05 -15.10
CA PHE A 32 -20.52 0.50 -14.15
C PHE A 32 -21.95 0.51 -14.71
N GLN A 33 -22.14 1.03 -15.91
CA GLN A 33 -23.45 1.08 -16.56
C GLN A 33 -24.06 -0.30 -16.81
N ARG A 34 -23.22 -1.27 -17.21
CA ARG A 34 -23.65 -2.66 -17.36
C ARG A 34 -24.03 -3.28 -16.03
N THR A 35 -23.20 -3.05 -14.99
CA THR A 35 -23.46 -3.52 -13.63
C THR A 35 -24.80 -3.02 -13.11
N LEU A 36 -25.11 -1.72 -13.25
CA LEU A 36 -26.40 -1.17 -12.81
C LEU A 36 -27.61 -1.85 -13.46
N ARG A 37 -27.51 -2.21 -14.74
CA ARG A 37 -28.61 -2.91 -15.43
C ARG A 37 -28.75 -4.36 -14.97
N VAL A 38 -27.63 -5.09 -14.84
CA VAL A 38 -27.65 -6.52 -14.50
C VAL A 38 -28.03 -6.74 -13.04
N ARG A 39 -27.48 -5.91 -12.11
CA ARG A 39 -27.75 -6.04 -10.68
C ARG A 39 -29.21 -5.80 -10.27
N ALA A 40 -30.01 -5.24 -11.20
CA ALA A 40 -31.44 -5.00 -10.97
C ALA A 40 -32.33 -6.21 -11.31
N LEU A 41 -31.77 -7.28 -11.90
CA LEU A 41 -32.55 -8.44 -12.34
C LEU A 41 -32.94 -9.33 -11.16
N ASP A 42 -31.99 -9.77 -10.36
CA ASP A 42 -32.18 -10.59 -9.17
C ASP A 42 -30.92 -10.52 -8.28
N ASP A 43 -30.96 -11.22 -7.14
CA ASP A 43 -29.86 -11.18 -6.15
C ASP A 43 -28.60 -11.90 -6.64
N GLU A 44 -28.72 -12.99 -7.40
CA GLU A 44 -27.56 -13.70 -7.97
C GLU A 44 -26.88 -12.86 -9.05
N ALA A 45 -27.68 -12.25 -9.94
CA ALA A 45 -27.17 -11.31 -10.95
C ALA A 45 -26.48 -10.09 -10.31
N ARG A 46 -27.01 -9.60 -9.18
CA ARG A 46 -26.40 -8.52 -8.41
C ARG A 46 -25.03 -8.91 -7.89
N GLU A 47 -24.90 -10.09 -7.26
CA GLU A 47 -23.62 -10.54 -6.70
C GLU A 47 -22.54 -10.66 -7.79
N VAL A 48 -22.88 -11.27 -8.93
CA VAL A 48 -21.96 -11.45 -10.06
C VAL A 48 -21.58 -10.11 -10.69
N ALA A 49 -22.54 -9.25 -10.92
CA ALA A 49 -22.30 -7.93 -11.55
C ALA A 49 -21.49 -7.00 -10.64
N ASP A 50 -21.82 -6.93 -9.36
CA ASP A 50 -21.09 -6.12 -8.38
C ASP A 50 -19.64 -6.60 -8.26
N ARG A 51 -19.41 -7.91 -8.24
CA ARG A 51 -18.07 -8.50 -8.22
C ARG A 51 -17.26 -8.12 -9.46
N LEU A 52 -17.85 -8.22 -10.66
CA LEU A 52 -17.20 -7.80 -11.90
C LEU A 52 -16.76 -6.33 -11.85
N PHE A 53 -17.64 -5.45 -11.36
CA PHE A 53 -17.33 -4.04 -11.20
C PHE A 53 -16.17 -3.82 -10.21
N PHE A 54 -16.20 -4.47 -9.05
CA PHE A 54 -15.11 -4.38 -8.06
C PHE A 54 -13.78 -4.87 -8.62
N GLU A 55 -13.78 -6.00 -9.32
CA GLU A 55 -12.58 -6.54 -9.97
C GLU A 55 -12.02 -5.58 -11.02
N THR A 56 -12.89 -4.96 -11.82
CA THR A 56 -12.50 -3.96 -12.83
C THR A 56 -11.86 -2.74 -12.19
N VAL A 57 -12.52 -2.15 -11.20
CA VAL A 57 -11.99 -0.97 -10.48
C VAL A 57 -10.63 -1.26 -9.87
N VAL A 58 -10.49 -2.38 -9.15
CA VAL A 58 -9.22 -2.74 -8.49
C VAL A 58 -8.11 -3.02 -9.52
N ARG A 59 -8.44 -3.70 -10.62
CA ARG A 59 -7.48 -3.99 -11.69
C ARG A 59 -6.99 -2.71 -12.36
N VAL A 60 -7.90 -1.80 -12.70
CA VAL A 60 -7.57 -0.52 -13.35
C VAL A 60 -6.76 0.38 -12.41
N HIS A 61 -7.16 0.45 -11.14
CA HIS A 61 -6.41 1.17 -10.10
C HIS A 61 -4.96 0.66 -10.00
N ARG A 62 -4.78 -0.66 -9.84
CA ARG A 62 -3.44 -1.25 -9.74
C ARG A 62 -2.60 -1.09 -11.00
N ALA A 63 -3.22 -1.13 -12.17
CA ALA A 63 -2.52 -0.85 -13.43
C ALA A 63 -1.98 0.59 -13.46
N GLY A 64 -2.72 1.55 -12.90
CA GLY A 64 -2.26 2.94 -12.74
C GLY A 64 -1.05 3.09 -11.80
N GLU A 65 -0.90 2.19 -10.83
CA GLU A 65 0.25 2.12 -9.92
C GLU A 65 1.42 1.28 -10.49
N GLY A 66 1.29 0.71 -11.69
CA GLY A 66 2.26 -0.25 -12.24
C GLY A 66 2.31 -1.58 -11.49
N ALA A 67 1.28 -1.90 -10.71
CA ALA A 67 1.21 -3.10 -9.88
C ALA A 67 0.33 -4.18 -10.51
N PRO A 68 0.70 -5.48 -10.45
CA PRO A 68 -0.10 -6.55 -11.01
C PRO A 68 -1.42 -6.74 -10.26
N TYR A 69 -2.49 -7.06 -10.99
CA TYR A 69 -3.74 -7.49 -10.40
C TYR A 69 -3.63 -8.96 -9.94
N THR A 70 -3.86 -9.21 -8.66
CA THR A 70 -3.76 -10.53 -8.03
C THR A 70 -5.11 -11.02 -7.48
N GLY A 71 -6.21 -10.55 -8.05
CA GLY A 71 -7.57 -10.82 -7.57
C GLY A 71 -8.02 -9.88 -6.47
N LEU A 72 -9.33 -9.91 -6.16
CA LEU A 72 -9.87 -9.22 -5.01
C LEU A 72 -9.37 -9.91 -3.73
N LYS A 73 -8.86 -9.12 -2.82
CA LYS A 73 -8.48 -9.64 -1.50
C LYS A 73 -9.74 -9.81 -0.62
N PRO A 74 -9.76 -10.81 0.27
CA PRO A 74 -10.86 -10.96 1.22
C PRO A 74 -11.11 -9.68 2.00
N ALA A 75 -12.37 -9.40 2.30
CA ALA A 75 -12.73 -8.29 3.18
C ALA A 75 -12.09 -8.49 4.58
N GLY A 76 -11.60 -7.42 5.18
CA GLY A 76 -11.00 -7.47 6.52
C GLY A 76 -9.53 -7.89 6.56
N LEU A 77 -8.83 -8.01 5.42
CA LEU A 77 -7.37 -8.14 5.44
C LEU A 77 -6.76 -6.91 6.12
N SER A 78 -6.09 -7.18 7.24
CA SER A 78 -5.32 -6.14 7.92
C SER A 78 -4.02 -5.84 7.16
N PHE A 79 -3.83 -4.60 6.76
CA PHE A 79 -2.56 -4.11 6.22
C PHE A 79 -1.61 -3.62 7.33
N GLY A 80 -1.82 -4.12 8.55
CA GLY A 80 -1.09 -3.70 9.74
C GLY A 80 -1.72 -2.46 10.40
N PRO A 81 -1.18 -2.02 11.54
CA PRO A 81 -1.77 -0.94 12.34
C PRO A 81 -1.58 0.46 11.73
N VAL A 82 -0.61 0.65 10.84
CA VAL A 82 -0.24 1.97 10.31
C VAL A 82 -1.28 2.52 9.34
N ILE A 83 -1.87 1.67 8.47
CA ILE A 83 -2.81 2.13 7.45
C ILE A 83 -4.08 2.74 8.08
N PRO A 84 -4.77 2.11 9.05
CA PRO A 84 -5.91 2.74 9.72
C PRO A 84 -5.56 4.06 10.41
N LEU A 85 -4.37 4.17 11.00
CA LEU A 85 -3.91 5.42 11.62
C LEU A 85 -3.68 6.51 10.56
N ALA A 86 -3.11 6.16 9.41
CA ALA A 86 -2.92 7.10 8.31
C ALA A 86 -4.25 7.55 7.69
N GLU A 87 -5.22 6.65 7.54
CA GLU A 87 -6.58 6.98 7.09
C GLU A 87 -7.24 7.97 8.06
N THR A 88 -7.17 7.71 9.37
CA THR A 88 -7.66 8.63 10.41
C THR A 88 -6.94 9.99 10.36
N ALA A 89 -5.63 10.01 10.14
CA ALA A 89 -4.87 11.25 10.02
C ALA A 89 -5.34 12.09 8.81
N VAL A 90 -5.65 11.47 7.69
CA VAL A 90 -6.22 12.15 6.50
C VAL A 90 -7.61 12.71 6.81
N GLU A 91 -8.47 11.94 7.50
CA GLU A 91 -9.83 12.36 7.86
C GLU A 91 -9.85 13.53 8.87
N THR A 92 -8.95 13.49 9.84
CA THR A 92 -8.91 14.47 10.94
C THR A 92 -8.00 15.66 10.66
N GLY A 93 -7.10 15.54 9.68
CA GLY A 93 -6.08 16.55 9.37
C GLY A 93 -4.94 16.62 10.41
N THR A 94 -4.76 15.56 11.25
CA THR A 94 -3.72 15.51 12.29
C THR A 94 -2.87 14.25 12.15
N ALA A 95 -1.54 14.42 12.12
CA ALA A 95 -0.58 13.34 11.95
C ALA A 95 -0.09 12.74 13.27
N GLU A 96 -0.41 13.35 14.42
CA GLU A 96 0.13 12.97 15.73
C GLU A 96 -0.04 11.47 16.03
N PRO A 97 -1.21 10.83 15.87
CA PRO A 97 -1.37 9.40 16.18
C PRO A 97 -0.47 8.49 15.34
N VAL A 98 -0.25 8.84 14.06
CA VAL A 98 0.67 8.11 13.16
C VAL A 98 2.11 8.34 13.59
N SER A 99 2.47 9.59 13.88
CA SER A 99 3.81 10.00 14.29
C SER A 99 4.21 9.31 15.60
N ASP A 100 3.33 9.30 16.58
CA ASP A 100 3.57 8.68 17.89
C ASP A 100 3.77 7.17 17.74
N PHE A 101 2.87 6.50 17.03
CA PHE A 101 2.98 5.06 16.77
C PHE A 101 4.27 4.70 16.04
N LEU A 102 4.62 5.42 14.95
CA LEU A 102 5.82 5.14 14.18
C LEU A 102 7.10 5.45 14.98
N SER A 103 7.09 6.51 15.80
CA SER A 103 8.22 6.88 16.65
C SER A 103 8.46 5.83 17.75
N GLU A 104 7.41 5.33 18.37
CA GLU A 104 7.50 4.28 19.38
C GLU A 104 8.04 2.99 18.77
N GLU A 105 7.49 2.54 17.65
CA GLU A 105 7.94 1.34 16.94
C GLU A 105 9.37 1.47 16.44
N LEU A 106 9.76 2.63 15.90
CA LEU A 106 11.13 2.91 15.49
C LEU A 106 12.10 2.79 16.67
N ASN A 107 11.80 3.44 17.80
CA ASN A 107 12.62 3.38 19.00
C ASN A 107 12.75 1.95 19.52
N ARG A 108 11.66 1.19 19.50
CA ARG A 108 11.65 -0.24 19.89
C ARG A 108 12.58 -1.07 19.00
N GLN A 109 12.48 -0.88 17.68
CA GLN A 109 13.27 -1.61 16.69
C GLN A 109 14.77 -1.25 16.76
N LEU A 110 15.10 0.02 16.93
CA LEU A 110 16.48 0.46 17.07
C LEU A 110 17.13 -0.12 18.32
N ARG A 111 16.45 -0.06 19.48
CA ARG A 111 16.96 -0.63 20.74
C ARG A 111 17.17 -2.14 20.61
N HIS A 112 16.17 -2.87 20.14
CA HIS A 112 16.25 -4.32 20.00
C HIS A 112 17.47 -4.77 19.17
N ARG A 113 17.69 -4.13 18.01
CA ARG A 113 18.82 -4.48 17.13
C ARG A 113 20.16 -4.06 17.72
N LEU A 114 20.23 -2.91 18.36
CA LEU A 114 21.46 -2.43 18.99
C LEU A 114 21.83 -3.30 20.21
N ASP A 115 20.84 -3.75 20.98
CA ASP A 115 21.06 -4.67 22.10
C ASP A 115 21.63 -6.01 21.63
N GLU A 116 21.18 -6.53 20.50
CA GLU A 116 21.77 -7.74 19.88
C GLU A 116 23.22 -7.50 19.47
N VAL A 117 23.55 -6.38 18.82
CA VAL A 117 24.93 -6.01 18.48
C VAL A 117 25.80 -5.95 19.72
N ASN A 118 25.32 -5.29 20.79
CA ASN A 118 26.04 -5.13 22.04
C ASN A 118 26.29 -6.48 22.74
N LEU A 119 25.27 -7.36 22.73
CA LEU A 119 25.40 -8.71 23.28
C LEU A 119 26.50 -9.51 22.57
N LEU A 120 26.50 -9.45 21.24
CA LEU A 120 27.50 -10.18 20.43
C LEU A 120 28.89 -9.54 20.50
N ALA A 121 28.99 -8.23 20.71
CA ALA A 121 30.26 -7.52 20.87
C ALA A 121 31.10 -8.07 22.04
N ALA A 122 30.46 -8.48 23.13
CA ALA A 122 31.14 -9.05 24.30
C ALA A 122 31.85 -10.38 23.98
N GLY A 123 31.46 -11.09 22.94
CA GLY A 123 32.02 -12.39 22.55
C GLY A 123 32.90 -12.37 21.30
N LYS A 124 32.99 -11.26 20.56
CA LYS A 124 33.61 -11.16 19.21
C LYS A 124 35.10 -11.58 19.17
N GLY A 125 35.82 -11.51 20.28
CA GLY A 125 37.22 -11.90 20.36
C GLY A 125 37.47 -13.37 20.67
N ARG A 126 36.44 -14.19 20.95
CA ARG A 126 36.60 -15.60 21.38
C ARG A 126 36.90 -16.54 20.22
N SER A 127 36.27 -16.29 19.05
CA SER A 127 36.50 -17.10 17.86
C SER A 127 36.13 -16.31 16.58
N VAL A 128 36.64 -16.78 15.43
CA VAL A 128 36.24 -16.25 14.11
C VAL A 128 34.72 -16.39 13.88
N ARG A 129 34.12 -17.45 14.39
CA ARG A 129 32.67 -17.66 14.30
C ARG A 129 31.91 -16.56 15.07
N ASP A 130 32.32 -16.25 16.28
CA ASP A 130 31.68 -15.21 17.10
C ASP A 130 31.91 -13.83 16.51
N ALA A 131 33.09 -13.55 15.96
CA ALA A 131 33.39 -12.33 15.25
C ALA A 131 32.48 -12.16 14.02
N ARG A 132 32.22 -13.21 13.24
CA ARG A 132 31.28 -13.16 12.08
C ARG A 132 29.84 -12.83 12.50
N ARG A 133 29.35 -13.45 13.57
CA ARG A 133 28.00 -13.15 14.10
C ARG A 133 27.87 -11.69 14.54
N TYR A 134 28.89 -11.17 15.21
CA TYR A 134 28.93 -9.74 15.57
C TYR A 134 28.89 -8.85 14.32
N VAL A 135 29.73 -9.12 13.32
CA VAL A 135 29.78 -8.33 12.07
C VAL A 135 28.44 -8.39 11.33
N GLU A 136 27.82 -9.57 11.26
CA GLU A 136 26.50 -9.73 10.64
C GLU A 136 25.43 -8.88 11.33
N ALA A 137 25.35 -8.90 12.66
CA ALA A 137 24.40 -8.08 13.42
C ALA A 137 24.69 -6.58 13.28
N MET A 138 25.95 -6.18 13.32
CA MET A 138 26.39 -4.79 13.14
C MET A 138 25.98 -4.26 11.76
N LEU A 139 26.33 -4.98 10.69
CA LEU A 139 25.94 -4.60 9.33
C LEU A 139 24.42 -4.61 9.14
N GLY A 140 23.72 -5.58 9.75
CA GLY A 140 22.25 -5.64 9.74
C GLY A 140 21.62 -4.40 10.37
N PHE A 141 22.18 -3.92 11.49
CA PHE A 141 21.74 -2.67 12.12
C PHE A 141 21.99 -1.44 11.24
N GLU A 142 23.20 -1.31 10.69
CA GLU A 142 23.55 -0.18 9.81
C GLU A 142 22.68 -0.13 8.56
N VAL A 143 22.46 -1.27 7.89
CA VAL A 143 21.60 -1.38 6.72
C VAL A 143 20.14 -1.06 7.06
N PHE A 144 19.66 -1.50 8.24
CA PHE A 144 18.32 -1.13 8.70
C PHE A 144 18.16 0.38 8.85
N CYS A 145 19.10 1.06 9.53
CA CYS A 145 19.08 2.52 9.68
C CYS A 145 19.11 3.23 8.33
N HIS A 146 19.96 2.77 7.42
CA HIS A 146 20.08 3.36 6.09
C HIS A 146 18.78 3.23 5.28
N ARG A 147 18.15 2.06 5.28
CA ARG A 147 16.87 1.83 4.60
C ARG A 147 15.74 2.68 5.16
N LEU A 148 15.68 2.85 6.48
CA LEU A 148 14.73 3.77 7.12
C LEU A 148 14.93 5.20 6.66
N PHE A 149 16.18 5.66 6.67
CA PHE A 149 16.51 7.01 6.18
C PHE A 149 16.10 7.18 4.73
N GLN A 150 16.42 6.22 3.86
CA GLN A 150 16.01 6.24 2.45
C GLN A 150 14.49 6.27 2.29
N ALA A 151 13.75 5.48 3.08
CA ALA A 151 12.28 5.48 3.03
C ALA A 151 11.70 6.86 3.39
N MET A 152 12.27 7.55 4.38
CA MET A 152 11.85 8.91 4.77
C MET A 152 12.19 9.97 3.72
N GLN A 153 13.23 9.75 2.90
CA GLN A 153 13.66 10.66 1.84
C GLN A 153 13.03 10.33 0.48
N ALA A 154 12.32 9.20 0.39
CA ALA A 154 11.70 8.79 -0.87
C ALA A 154 10.71 9.87 -1.35
N PRO A 155 10.77 10.26 -2.64
CA PRO A 155 9.82 11.22 -3.18
C PRO A 155 8.40 10.65 -3.10
N VAL A 156 7.43 11.55 -2.86
CA VAL A 156 6.02 11.19 -2.92
C VAL A 156 5.72 10.66 -4.33
N HIS A 157 5.31 9.40 -4.45
CA HIS A 157 4.90 8.84 -5.72
C HIS A 157 3.60 9.50 -6.16
N HIS A 158 3.71 10.53 -6.99
CA HIS A 158 2.59 10.97 -7.81
C HIS A 158 2.49 9.99 -8.97
N GLY A 159 1.44 9.16 -9.00
CA GLY A 159 1.21 8.11 -9.99
C GLY A 159 0.92 8.61 -11.41
N HIS A 160 1.75 9.56 -11.89
CA HIS A 160 1.73 10.06 -13.26
C HIS A 160 3.14 9.98 -13.82
N SER A 161 3.55 8.78 -14.23
CA SER A 161 4.70 8.66 -15.14
C SER A 161 4.29 9.30 -16.47
N ARG A 162 4.71 10.55 -16.68
CA ARG A 162 4.75 11.15 -18.02
C ARG A 162 5.63 10.23 -18.89
N ALA A 163 5.00 9.55 -19.84
CA ALA A 163 5.72 8.95 -20.95
C ALA A 163 6.54 10.07 -21.61
N GLN A 164 7.84 10.11 -21.35
CA GLN A 164 8.77 10.92 -22.11
C GLN A 164 8.82 10.30 -23.52
N GLY A 165 8.20 11.01 -24.46
CA GLY A 165 8.32 10.72 -25.88
C GLY A 165 9.80 10.78 -26.28
N ALA A 166 10.34 9.64 -26.66
CA ALA A 166 11.58 9.58 -27.40
C ALA A 166 11.30 10.12 -28.81
N SER A 167 11.65 11.39 -29.05
CA SER A 167 11.83 11.87 -30.41
C SER A 167 13.09 11.21 -30.95
N VAL A 168 12.92 10.36 -31.94
CA VAL A 168 14.01 9.88 -32.78
C VAL A 168 14.09 10.84 -33.97
N GLU A 169 15.19 11.58 -34.09
CA GLU A 169 15.68 12.09 -35.34
C GLU A 169 16.58 11.05 -36.00
#